data_d116385fdb88a173512889233f4ac0da
#
_entry.id   d116385fdb88a173512889233f4ac0da
#
_cell.length_a   1.000
_cell.length_b   1.000
_cell.length_c   1.000
_cell.angle_alpha   90.00
_cell.angle_beta   90.00
_cell.angle_gamma   90.00
#
_symmetry.space_group_name_H-M   'P 1'
#
loop_
_entity.id
_entity.type
_entity.pdbx_description
1 polymer ?
#
loop_
_entity_poly.entity_id
_entity_poly.type
_entity_poly.pdbx_seq_one_letter_code
_entity_poly.pdbx_strand_id
1 'polypeptide(L)'
;TPNDVVMTLEKSAIKIIDHFQPKGSILEPCRGTGSFYNNFQNKDKDWCEISEGKNFLQYEKHVDWIITNPPFSIFDLFLEHSLKISDNVVFFCPLNKVFKSIKLDKKIHSYGGIKEVMHMGTGGMHGFPFGFVVGCIYYKRGYRGPMEYTRMYAEEKYGNSSLEDFL
;
A
#
# COMPACT_ATOMS: atom_id res chain seq x y z
N THR A 1 11.94 -3.60 -14.56
CA THR A 1 12.35 -5.01 -14.59
C THR A 1 11.11 -5.91 -14.61
N PRO A 2 11.13 -7.11 -15.24
CA PRO A 2 9.97 -8.00 -15.32
C PRO A 2 9.36 -8.38 -13.97
N ASN A 3 10.12 -8.31 -12.89
CA ASN A 3 9.67 -8.64 -11.53
C ASN A 3 8.98 -7.48 -10.81
N ASP A 4 8.89 -6.31 -11.41
CA ASP A 4 8.31 -5.11 -10.82
C ASP A 4 6.80 -4.96 -11.15
N VAL A 5 6.33 -5.73 -12.12
CA VAL A 5 4.93 -5.70 -12.56
C VAL A 5 4.17 -6.80 -11.85
N VAL A 6 3.63 -6.47 -10.69
CA VAL A 6 2.73 -7.37 -9.94
C VAL A 6 1.32 -6.80 -10.01
N MET A 7 0.44 -7.52 -10.69
CA MET A 7 -0.98 -7.12 -10.77
C MET A 7 -1.70 -7.49 -9.48
N THR A 8 -2.31 -6.50 -8.86
CA THR A 8 -3.09 -6.70 -7.63
C THR A 8 -4.36 -7.50 -7.94
N LEU A 9 -4.63 -8.54 -7.16
CA LEU A 9 -5.89 -9.27 -7.25
C LEU A 9 -7.05 -8.37 -6.81
N GLU A 10 -8.14 -8.41 -7.55
CA GLU A 10 -9.33 -7.59 -7.26
C GLU A 10 -9.86 -7.81 -5.84
N LYS A 11 -9.91 -9.06 -5.37
CA LYS A 11 -10.32 -9.40 -3.99
C LYS A 11 -9.45 -8.73 -2.92
N SER A 12 -8.15 -8.57 -3.19
CA SER A 12 -7.22 -7.90 -2.29
C SER A 12 -7.46 -6.39 -2.29
N ALA A 13 -7.66 -5.79 -3.46
CA ALA A 13 -7.98 -4.37 -3.59
C ALA A 13 -9.29 -4.01 -2.87
N ILE A 14 -10.34 -4.81 -3.04
CA ILE A 14 -11.63 -4.61 -2.37
C ILE A 14 -11.47 -4.63 -0.85
N LYS A 15 -10.75 -5.62 -0.29
CA LYS A 15 -10.49 -5.69 1.16
C LYS A 15 -9.78 -4.45 1.69
N ILE A 16 -8.79 -3.95 0.95
CA ILE A 16 -8.03 -2.75 1.32
C ILE A 16 -8.93 -1.52 1.30
N ILE A 17 -9.70 -1.32 0.23
CA ILE A 17 -10.62 -0.19 0.09
C ILE A 17 -11.68 -0.22 1.19
N ASP A 18 -12.26 -1.39 1.48
CA ASP A 18 -13.26 -1.55 2.52
C ASP A 18 -12.71 -1.25 3.92
N HIS A 19 -11.44 -1.59 4.17
CA HIS A 19 -10.79 -1.30 5.44
C HIS A 19 -10.55 0.19 5.65
N PHE A 20 -9.97 0.87 4.66
CA PHE A 20 -9.58 2.28 4.79
C PHE A 20 -10.72 3.25 4.55
N GLN A 21 -11.76 2.86 3.81
CA GLN A 21 -12.93 3.70 3.51
C GLN A 21 -12.53 5.12 3.04
N PRO A 22 -11.71 5.27 1.97
CA PRO A 22 -11.20 6.56 1.53
C PRO A 22 -12.32 7.49 1.11
N LYS A 23 -12.29 8.72 1.61
CA LYS A 23 -13.29 9.76 1.28
C LYS A 23 -12.61 10.97 0.66
N GLY A 24 -13.31 11.63 -0.25
CA GLY A 24 -12.78 12.78 -0.99
C GLY A 24 -12.12 12.35 -2.30
N SER A 25 -11.12 13.09 -2.74
CA SER A 25 -10.37 12.81 -3.96
C SER A 25 -9.38 11.65 -3.77
N ILE A 26 -9.27 10.78 -4.76
CA ILE A 26 -8.36 9.63 -4.70
C ILE A 26 -7.61 9.42 -6.02
N LEU A 27 -6.35 9.07 -5.91
CA LEU A 27 -5.47 8.75 -7.03
C LEU A 27 -4.93 7.32 -6.91
N GLU A 28 -4.96 6.58 -8.02
CA GLU A 28 -4.16 5.38 -8.20
C GLU A 28 -2.96 5.68 -9.09
N PRO A 29 -1.73 5.78 -8.53
CA PRO A 29 -0.54 6.22 -9.27
C PRO A 29 0.04 5.20 -10.26
N CYS A 30 -0.33 3.93 -10.17
CA CYS A 30 0.08 2.86 -11.10
C CYS A 30 -1.05 1.86 -11.29
N ARG A 31 -2.02 2.27 -12.10
CA ARG A 31 -3.32 1.59 -12.25
C ARG A 31 -3.23 0.12 -12.66
N GLY A 32 -2.26 -0.23 -13.51
CA GLY A 32 -2.16 -1.58 -14.07
C GLY A 32 -3.49 -2.02 -14.70
N THR A 33 -4.04 -3.15 -14.25
CA THR A 33 -5.34 -3.66 -14.70
C THR A 33 -6.55 -2.94 -14.10
N GLY A 34 -6.33 -2.03 -13.13
CA GLY A 34 -7.39 -1.22 -12.52
C GLY A 34 -8.05 -1.84 -11.29
N SER A 35 -7.43 -2.83 -10.66
CA SER A 35 -8.04 -3.51 -9.50
C SER A 35 -8.41 -2.57 -8.35
N PHE A 36 -7.62 -1.52 -8.10
CA PHE A 36 -7.99 -0.46 -7.17
C PHE A 36 -8.94 0.55 -7.81
N TYR A 37 -8.52 1.15 -8.93
CA TYR A 37 -9.26 2.25 -9.57
C TYR A 37 -10.72 1.91 -9.86
N ASN A 38 -10.98 0.71 -10.39
CA ASN A 38 -12.33 0.29 -10.75
C ASN A 38 -13.23 0.08 -9.52
N ASN A 39 -12.65 -0.20 -8.36
CA ASN A 39 -13.37 -0.45 -7.10
C ASN A 39 -13.48 0.78 -6.20
N PHE A 40 -12.80 1.91 -6.50
CA PHE A 40 -13.01 3.15 -5.78
C PHE A 40 -14.43 3.68 -6.00
N GLN A 41 -15.15 3.94 -4.92
CA GLN A 41 -16.49 4.51 -4.93
C GLN A 41 -16.46 6.05 -4.92
N ASN A 42 -15.29 6.65 -4.87
CA ASN A 42 -15.09 8.09 -4.85
C ASN A 42 -15.55 8.73 -6.17
N LYS A 43 -16.29 9.84 -6.10
CA LYS A 43 -16.72 10.59 -7.28
C LYS A 43 -15.56 11.29 -7.98
N ASP A 44 -14.62 11.84 -7.18
CA ASP A 44 -13.38 12.46 -7.65
C ASP A 44 -12.26 11.41 -7.57
N LYS A 45 -12.06 10.68 -8.64
CA LYS A 45 -11.00 9.68 -8.76
C LYS A 45 -10.19 9.86 -10.04
N ASP A 46 -8.88 9.67 -9.94
CA ASP A 46 -7.94 9.77 -11.05
C ASP A 46 -6.92 8.64 -11.00
N TRP A 47 -6.14 8.49 -12.06
CA TRP A 47 -5.15 7.44 -12.17
C TRP A 47 -3.95 7.87 -13.00
N CYS A 48 -2.80 7.21 -12.75
CA CYS A 48 -1.63 7.25 -13.62
C CYS A 48 -1.26 5.83 -14.06
N GLU A 49 -0.68 5.72 -15.23
CA GLU A 49 -0.13 4.47 -15.76
C GLU A 49 0.95 4.83 -16.80
N ILE A 50 2.19 4.47 -16.49
CA ILE A 50 3.34 4.86 -17.32
C ILE A 50 3.26 4.28 -18.74
N SER A 51 2.74 3.06 -18.89
CA SER A 51 2.53 2.42 -20.18
C SER A 51 1.49 3.13 -21.06
N GLU A 52 0.65 3.96 -20.47
CA GLU A 52 -0.35 4.79 -21.13
C GLU A 52 0.06 6.27 -21.21
N GLY A 53 1.33 6.59 -20.95
CA GLY A 53 1.87 7.94 -21.04
C GLY A 53 1.53 8.86 -19.87
N LYS A 54 0.90 8.35 -18.81
CA LYS A 54 0.59 9.11 -17.59
C LYS A 54 1.61 8.82 -16.50
N ASN A 55 2.68 9.58 -16.45
CA ASN A 55 3.73 9.40 -15.46
C ASN A 55 3.34 10.02 -14.12
N PHE A 56 3.20 9.17 -13.10
CA PHE A 56 2.87 9.60 -11.75
C PHE A 56 3.84 10.65 -11.17
N LEU A 57 5.13 10.54 -11.44
CA LEU A 57 6.12 11.48 -10.92
C LEU A 57 5.97 12.92 -11.50
N GLN A 58 5.13 13.08 -12.51
CA GLN A 58 4.76 14.39 -13.09
C GLN A 58 3.37 14.86 -12.66
N TYR A 59 2.66 14.07 -11.85
CA TYR A 59 1.33 14.43 -11.36
C TYR A 59 1.45 15.44 -10.21
N GLU A 60 0.83 16.61 -10.34
CA GLU A 60 1.00 17.71 -9.39
C GLU A 60 -0.27 18.05 -8.59
N LYS A 61 -1.44 17.54 -9.00
CA LYS A 61 -2.69 17.81 -8.30
C LYS A 61 -2.67 17.19 -6.91
N HIS A 62 -3.06 17.96 -5.88
CA HIS A 62 -3.26 17.42 -4.53
C HIS A 62 -4.49 16.54 -4.50
N VAL A 63 -4.41 15.41 -3.79
CA VAL A 63 -5.51 14.46 -3.55
C VAL A 63 -5.60 14.10 -2.07
N ASP A 64 -6.79 13.76 -1.61
CA ASP A 64 -6.97 13.35 -0.20
C ASP A 64 -6.35 11.98 0.07
N TRP A 65 -6.41 11.07 -0.92
CA TRP A 65 -5.93 9.70 -0.79
C TRP A 65 -5.12 9.24 -1.99
N ILE A 66 -4.11 8.44 -1.68
CA ILE A 66 -3.43 7.55 -2.63
C ILE A 66 -3.55 6.13 -2.06
N ILE A 67 -4.05 5.18 -2.85
CA ILE A 67 -4.04 3.75 -2.53
C ILE A 67 -3.52 3.02 -3.76
N THR A 68 -2.43 2.26 -3.60
CA THR A 68 -1.80 1.56 -4.72
C THR A 68 -0.88 0.43 -4.27
N ASN A 69 -0.53 -0.45 -5.23
CA ASN A 69 0.60 -1.37 -5.17
C ASN A 69 1.75 -0.72 -5.96
N PRO A 70 2.73 -0.09 -5.30
CA PRO A 70 3.76 0.69 -5.99
C PRO A 70 4.80 -0.22 -6.67
N PRO A 71 5.49 0.24 -7.73
CA PRO A 71 6.64 -0.45 -8.27
C PRO A 71 7.78 -0.50 -7.26
N PHE A 72 8.29 -1.72 -6.95
CA PHE A 72 9.20 -1.92 -5.83
C PHE A 72 10.62 -1.40 -6.09
N SER A 73 11.06 -1.37 -7.35
CA SER A 73 12.38 -0.87 -7.73
C SER A 73 12.55 0.63 -7.47
N ILE A 74 11.46 1.39 -7.55
CA ILE A 74 11.44 2.84 -7.33
C ILE A 74 10.54 3.25 -6.14
N PHE A 75 10.39 2.35 -5.19
CA PHE A 75 9.52 2.54 -4.02
C PHE A 75 9.75 3.88 -3.32
N ASP A 76 11.01 4.26 -3.09
CA ASP A 76 11.34 5.50 -2.37
C ASP A 76 10.88 6.74 -3.13
N LEU A 77 11.08 6.79 -4.46
CA LEU A 77 10.63 7.90 -5.30
C LEU A 77 9.10 7.99 -5.32
N PHE A 78 8.43 6.84 -5.43
CA PHE A 78 6.98 6.78 -5.38
C PHE A 78 6.42 7.27 -4.06
N LEU A 79 7.02 6.83 -2.94
CA LEU A 79 6.58 7.28 -1.62
C LEU A 79 6.84 8.78 -1.43
N GLU A 80 8.04 9.27 -1.73
CA GLU A 80 8.37 10.69 -1.61
C GLU A 80 7.39 11.58 -2.37
N HIS A 81 7.06 11.20 -3.61
CA HIS A 81 6.11 11.96 -4.42
C HIS A 81 4.68 11.86 -3.87
N SER A 82 4.25 10.67 -3.43
CA SER A 82 2.95 10.47 -2.78
C SER A 82 2.78 11.34 -1.53
N LEU A 83 3.79 11.38 -0.67
CA LEU A 83 3.77 12.21 0.54
C LEU A 83 3.70 13.71 0.21
N LYS A 84 4.25 14.13 -0.92
CA LYS A 84 4.18 15.55 -1.36
C LYS A 84 2.76 15.96 -1.73
N ILE A 85 2.00 15.09 -2.40
CA ILE A 85 0.73 15.46 -3.04
C ILE A 85 -0.52 14.89 -2.36
N SER A 86 -0.39 14.09 -1.29
CA SER A 86 -1.55 13.48 -0.63
C SER A 86 -1.49 13.55 0.88
N ASP A 87 -2.65 13.61 1.52
CA ASP A 87 -2.79 13.61 2.98
C ASP A 87 -2.83 12.20 3.58
N ASN A 88 -3.25 11.22 2.78
CA ASN A 88 -3.35 9.82 3.19
C ASN A 88 -2.77 8.93 2.08
N VAL A 89 -1.73 8.18 2.41
CA VAL A 89 -1.06 7.29 1.46
C VAL A 89 -1.08 5.86 2.00
N VAL A 90 -1.65 4.94 1.22
CA VAL A 90 -1.67 3.51 1.53
C VAL A 90 -0.95 2.76 0.43
N PHE A 91 0.15 2.10 0.78
CA PHE A 91 0.90 1.24 -0.12
C PHE A 91 0.70 -0.22 0.23
N PHE A 92 0.18 -0.98 -0.72
CA PHE A 92 0.11 -2.44 -0.66
C PHE A 92 1.41 -3.04 -1.20
N CYS A 93 2.24 -3.58 -0.33
CA CYS A 93 3.61 -3.97 -0.66
C CYS A 93 4.19 -4.98 0.34
N PRO A 94 5.39 -5.53 0.10
CA PRO A 94 6.11 -6.28 1.12
C PRO A 94 6.36 -5.43 2.37
N LEU A 95 6.03 -5.97 3.56
CA LEU A 95 6.09 -5.22 4.81
C LEU A 95 7.50 -4.91 5.30
N ASN A 96 8.54 -5.55 4.74
CA ASN A 96 9.93 -5.17 5.00
C ASN A 96 10.28 -3.75 4.53
N LYS A 97 9.39 -3.12 3.74
CA LYS A 97 9.51 -1.71 3.32
C LYS A 97 9.25 -0.70 4.43
N VAL A 98 8.61 -1.11 5.55
CA VAL A 98 8.30 -0.22 6.68
C VAL A 98 9.54 0.46 7.25
N PHE A 99 10.62 -0.29 7.45
CA PHE A 99 11.86 0.20 8.05
C PHE A 99 13.04 0.16 7.08
N LYS A 100 12.84 0.65 5.86
CA LYS A 100 13.81 0.50 4.77
C LYS A 100 15.09 1.29 4.99
N SER A 101 15.00 2.54 5.40
CA SER A 101 16.17 3.40 5.61
C SER A 101 15.90 4.59 6.53
N ILE A 102 16.95 5.08 7.18
CA ILE A 102 16.88 6.30 8.01
C ILE A 102 16.49 7.52 7.17
N LYS A 103 16.98 7.62 5.93
CA LYS A 103 16.65 8.74 5.04
C LYS A 103 15.16 8.80 4.76
N LEU A 104 14.55 7.65 4.47
CA LEU A 104 13.12 7.56 4.21
C LEU A 104 12.30 7.83 5.47
N ASP A 105 12.73 7.29 6.61
CA ASP A 105 12.10 7.53 7.91
C ASP A 105 12.04 9.02 8.28
N LYS A 106 13.14 9.76 8.06
CA LYS A 106 13.15 11.21 8.25
C LYS A 106 12.14 11.94 7.38
N LYS A 107 11.93 11.52 6.13
CA LYS A 107 10.92 12.09 5.23
C LYS A 107 9.51 11.79 5.70
N ILE A 108 9.26 10.56 6.13
CA ILE A 108 7.98 10.16 6.72
C ILE A 108 7.69 11.00 7.97
N HIS A 109 8.69 11.19 8.84
CA HIS A 109 8.55 12.00 10.05
C HIS A 109 8.25 13.47 9.75
N SER A 110 8.89 14.04 8.72
CA SER A 110 8.61 15.42 8.29
C SER A 110 7.20 15.59 7.74
N TYR A 111 6.65 14.55 7.11
CA TYR A 111 5.28 14.52 6.58
C TYR A 111 4.23 14.33 7.69
N GLY A 112 4.48 13.41 8.59
CA GLY A 112 3.56 12.98 9.64
C GLY A 112 4.07 11.70 10.29
N GLY A 113 3.45 10.58 9.97
CA GLY A 113 3.88 9.29 10.48
C GLY A 113 3.18 8.12 9.81
N ILE A 114 3.64 6.92 10.14
CA ILE A 114 2.95 5.69 9.81
C ILE A 114 1.84 5.49 10.84
N LYS A 115 0.59 5.52 10.37
CA LYS A 115 -0.56 5.33 11.25
C LYS A 115 -0.87 3.87 11.48
N GLU A 116 -0.77 3.06 10.43
CA GLU A 116 -1.12 1.64 10.50
C GLU A 116 -0.21 0.79 9.63
N VAL A 117 0.12 -0.40 10.11
CA VAL A 117 0.67 -1.49 9.32
C VAL A 117 -0.32 -2.65 9.37
N MET A 118 -0.88 -3.00 8.21
CA MET A 118 -1.87 -4.06 8.07
C MET A 118 -1.23 -5.29 7.46
N HIS A 119 -1.10 -6.36 8.25
CA HIS A 119 -0.55 -7.63 7.80
C HIS A 119 -1.63 -8.42 7.03
N MET A 120 -1.38 -8.75 5.77
CA MET A 120 -2.33 -9.45 4.91
C MET A 120 -1.91 -10.88 4.54
N GLY A 121 -0.90 -11.43 5.21
CA GLY A 121 -0.39 -12.77 4.95
C GLY A 121 0.78 -12.77 3.97
N THR A 122 0.95 -13.89 3.27
CA THR A 122 2.06 -14.05 2.31
C THR A 122 1.71 -13.52 0.92
N GLY A 123 2.74 -13.15 0.16
CA GLY A 123 2.57 -12.62 -1.19
C GLY A 123 1.78 -13.54 -2.11
N GLY A 124 1.99 -14.85 -2.03
CA GLY A 124 1.28 -15.84 -2.85
C GLY A 124 -0.24 -15.82 -2.68
N MET A 125 -0.75 -15.44 -1.49
CA MET A 125 -2.19 -15.28 -1.25
C MET A 125 -2.81 -14.12 -2.05
N HIS A 126 -1.98 -13.20 -2.53
CA HIS A 126 -2.38 -11.96 -3.20
C HIS A 126 -1.84 -11.85 -4.64
N GLY A 127 -1.33 -12.94 -5.21
CA GLY A 127 -0.84 -12.98 -6.59
C GLY A 127 0.60 -12.47 -6.77
N PHE A 128 1.34 -12.22 -5.69
CA PHE A 128 2.77 -11.90 -5.79
C PHE A 128 3.59 -13.16 -6.11
N PRO A 129 4.68 -13.05 -6.89
CA PRO A 129 5.49 -14.20 -7.28
C PRO A 129 6.48 -14.66 -6.20
N PHE A 130 6.28 -14.25 -4.95
CA PHE A 130 7.18 -14.55 -3.81
C PHE A 130 6.37 -14.77 -2.51
N GLY A 131 7.02 -15.42 -1.54
CA GLY A 131 6.42 -15.77 -0.25
C GLY A 131 6.64 -14.76 0.87
N PHE A 132 7.11 -13.54 0.58
CA PHE A 132 7.27 -12.50 1.61
C PHE A 132 5.93 -12.10 2.21
N VAL A 133 5.98 -11.65 3.46
CA VAL A 133 4.83 -11.04 4.11
C VAL A 133 4.49 -9.73 3.42
N VAL A 134 3.22 -9.61 3.02
CA VAL A 134 2.69 -8.42 2.36
C VAL A 134 1.56 -7.81 3.18
N GLY A 135 1.28 -6.56 2.93
CA GLY A 135 0.18 -5.84 3.56
C GLY A 135 0.18 -4.37 3.19
N CYS A 136 -0.53 -3.59 3.95
CA CYS A 136 -0.61 -2.16 3.72
C CYS A 136 0.20 -1.39 4.76
N ILE A 137 0.90 -0.36 4.29
CA ILE A 137 1.51 0.65 5.12
C ILE A 137 0.72 1.94 4.89
N TYR A 138 0.11 2.48 5.96
CA TYR A 138 -0.68 3.70 5.90
C TYR A 138 0.09 4.87 6.50
N TYR A 139 0.48 5.80 5.65
CA TYR A 139 1.13 7.06 5.99
C TYR A 139 0.08 8.17 6.07
N LYS A 140 0.04 8.92 7.17
CA LYS A 140 -0.92 10.00 7.36
C LYS A 140 -0.21 11.32 7.66
N ARG A 141 -0.57 12.37 6.92
CA ARG A 141 -0.04 13.73 7.14
C ARG A 141 -0.39 14.22 8.53
N GLY A 142 0.61 14.79 9.21
CA GLY A 142 0.46 15.36 10.55
C GLY A 142 0.21 14.34 11.67
N TYR A 143 0.18 13.05 11.39
CA TYR A 143 -0.03 12.01 12.42
C TYR A 143 1.20 11.88 13.32
N ARG A 144 0.98 11.91 14.64
CA ARG A 144 2.02 11.81 15.67
C ARG A 144 1.72 10.75 16.74
N GLY A 145 0.67 9.99 16.55
CA GLY A 145 0.28 8.91 17.44
C GLY A 145 1.09 7.62 17.25
N PRO A 146 0.79 6.58 18.02
CA PRO A 146 1.41 5.28 17.89
C PRO A 146 1.05 4.62 16.56
N MET A 147 1.93 3.77 16.05
CA MET A 147 1.67 2.94 14.89
C MET A 147 0.77 1.76 15.28
N GLU A 148 -0.40 1.67 14.65
CA GLU A 148 -1.32 0.56 14.86
C GLU A 148 -0.89 -0.67 14.03
N TYR A 149 -1.07 -1.86 14.58
CA TYR A 149 -0.83 -3.12 13.87
C TYR A 149 -2.13 -3.90 13.72
N THR A 150 -2.53 -4.19 12.49
CA THR A 150 -3.76 -4.92 12.17
C THR A 150 -3.45 -6.21 11.42
N ARG A 151 -4.14 -7.29 11.73
CA ARG A 151 -4.09 -8.55 10.99
C ARG A 151 -5.34 -8.70 10.15
N MET A 152 -5.14 -8.88 8.83
CA MET A 152 -6.23 -9.08 7.87
C MET A 152 -5.92 -10.26 6.93
N TYR A 153 -5.55 -11.38 7.50
CA TYR A 153 -5.49 -12.65 6.78
C TYR A 153 -6.48 -13.61 7.44
N ALA A 154 -7.04 -14.54 6.65
CA ALA A 154 -7.84 -15.60 7.21
C ALA A 154 -7.00 -16.33 8.25
N GLU A 155 -7.55 -16.57 9.44
CA GLU A 155 -6.97 -17.55 10.34
C GLU A 155 -6.93 -18.87 9.57
N GLU A 156 -5.77 -19.20 9.01
CA GLU A 156 -5.53 -20.58 8.67
C GLU A 156 -5.78 -21.34 9.97
N LYS A 157 -6.60 -22.37 9.92
CA LYS A 157 -6.64 -23.38 10.96
C LYS A 157 -5.26 -24.02 10.98
N TYR A 158 -4.30 -23.36 11.61
CA TYR A 158 -3.16 -24.07 12.14
C TYR A 158 -3.79 -25.07 13.09
N GLY A 159 -3.80 -26.34 12.70
CA GLY A 159 -4.16 -27.39 13.59
C GLY A 159 -3.39 -27.14 14.88
N ASN A 160 -4.02 -27.28 16.02
CA ASN A 160 -3.49 -27.01 17.35
C ASN A 160 -2.05 -27.54 17.50
N SER A 161 -1.06 -26.82 16.94
CA SER A 161 0.32 -27.00 17.31
C SER A 161 0.44 -26.35 18.68
N SER A 162 0.40 -27.15 19.71
CA SER A 162 0.69 -26.71 21.06
C SER A 162 2.16 -26.26 21.10
N LEU A 163 2.50 -25.37 22.01
CA LEU A 163 3.91 -25.05 22.30
C LEU A 163 4.77 -26.31 22.53
N GLU A 164 4.16 -27.40 22.90
CA GLU A 164 4.78 -28.71 23.09
C GLU A 164 5.31 -29.34 21.79
N ASP A 165 4.76 -28.95 20.62
CA ASP A 165 5.25 -29.41 19.31
C ASP A 165 6.57 -28.74 18.90
N PHE A 166 7.03 -27.74 19.64
CA PHE A 166 8.28 -26.99 19.40
C PHE A 166 9.34 -27.20 20.48
N LEU A 167 9.05 -28.00 21.52
CA LEU A 167 9.98 -28.36 22.59
C LEU A 167 10.48 -29.79 22.42
#